data_5ce96306f97748488968a56bcc09b4f1
#
_entry.id   5ce96306f97748488968a56bcc09b4f1
#
_cell.length_a   1.000
_cell.length_b   1.000
_cell.length_c   1.000
_cell.angle_alpha   90.00
_cell.angle_beta   90.00
_cell.angle_gamma   90.00
#
_symmetry.space_group_name_H-M   'P 1'
#
loop_
_entity.id
_entity.type
_entity.pdbx_description
1 polymer ?
#
loop_
_entity_poly.entity_id
_entity_poly.type
_entity_poly.pdbx_seq_one_letter_code
_entity_poly.pdbx_strand_id
1 'polypeptide(L)'
;MNLVVIHDLYIKTEDGRGAQIDYWVITPYANVLIECKNLVGDIEINSRGEFIRTFEYKGKKNKEGIYSPITQNERHLTVYKDCKKNDQNFAMKLMIDKYFDRYHKSIVVLANPKTVINDRYAKKEIRDQVIRCDQLVGYLKSLKTDLKNNKKEMLQSGEKILSMNIEDRKEYMIKFEKFLEETKSLSNNKESNETEADNTMICPSCGGKLILRTAKKGPNEGNQFYGCSNYPNCKFIKNLT
;
A
#
# COMPACT_ATOMS: atom_id res chain seq x y z
N MET A 1 -6.67 23.55 20.42
CA MET A 1 -6.28 24.05 19.06
C MET A 1 -7.48 23.93 18.16
N ASN A 2 -7.81 24.97 17.40
CA ASN A 2 -8.88 24.87 16.40
C ASN A 2 -8.33 24.17 15.16
N LEU A 3 -9.10 23.24 14.61
CA LEU A 3 -8.78 22.49 13.38
C LEU A 3 -10.01 22.44 12.49
N VAL A 4 -9.79 22.41 11.17
CA VAL A 4 -10.79 21.95 10.19
C VAL A 4 -10.25 20.66 9.61
N VAL A 5 -11.06 19.62 9.61
CA VAL A 5 -10.68 18.29 9.12
C VAL A 5 -11.64 17.89 8.01
N ILE A 6 -11.09 17.58 6.86
CA ILE A 6 -11.80 16.98 5.73
C ILE A 6 -11.24 15.57 5.56
N HIS A 7 -12.08 14.60 5.35
CA HIS A 7 -11.65 13.21 5.13
C HIS A 7 -12.24 12.68 3.83
N ASP A 8 -11.56 11.69 3.27
CA ASP A 8 -11.99 10.99 2.06
C ASP A 8 -12.27 11.95 0.89
N LEU A 9 -11.34 12.87 0.65
CA LEU A 9 -11.41 13.85 -0.42
C LEU A 9 -10.87 13.26 -1.73
N TYR A 10 -11.68 13.25 -2.78
CA TYR A 10 -11.22 12.88 -4.12
C TYR A 10 -11.21 14.08 -5.05
N ILE A 11 -10.03 14.43 -5.55
CA ILE A 11 -9.80 15.54 -6.49
C ILE A 11 -9.19 15.04 -7.79
N LYS A 12 -9.43 15.75 -8.87
CA LYS A 12 -8.94 15.40 -10.21
C LYS A 12 -8.54 16.66 -10.98
N THR A 13 -7.41 16.62 -11.64
CA THR A 13 -6.97 17.66 -12.57
C THR A 13 -7.70 17.55 -13.91
N GLU A 14 -7.67 18.59 -14.73
CA GLU A 14 -8.27 18.59 -16.08
C GLU A 14 -7.64 17.53 -17.00
N ASP A 15 -6.36 17.25 -16.85
CA ASP A 15 -5.64 16.21 -17.58
C ASP A 15 -5.92 14.78 -17.07
N GLY A 16 -6.84 14.62 -16.10
CA GLY A 16 -7.34 13.35 -15.63
C GLY A 16 -6.54 12.69 -14.50
N ARG A 17 -5.48 13.34 -13.95
CA ARG A 17 -4.78 12.84 -12.78
C ARG A 17 -5.65 13.01 -11.54
N GLY A 18 -5.89 11.92 -10.81
CA GLY A 18 -6.68 11.92 -9.59
C GLY A 18 -5.85 11.70 -8.33
N ALA A 19 -6.36 12.20 -7.20
CA ALA A 19 -5.83 11.95 -5.87
C ALA A 19 -6.98 11.70 -4.91
N GLN A 20 -6.92 10.56 -4.21
CA GLN A 20 -7.77 10.30 -3.05
C GLN A 20 -6.95 10.55 -1.80
N ILE A 21 -7.40 11.48 -1.00
CA ILE A 21 -6.71 11.99 0.18
C ILE A 21 -7.47 11.51 1.41
N ASP A 22 -6.80 10.71 2.26
CA ASP A 22 -7.43 10.14 3.45
C ASP A 22 -7.92 11.24 4.40
N TYR A 23 -7.01 12.18 4.75
CA TYR A 23 -7.35 13.32 5.60
C TYR A 23 -6.62 14.58 5.14
N TRP A 24 -7.35 15.68 5.16
CA TRP A 24 -6.83 17.03 5.00
C TRP A 24 -7.11 17.84 6.28
N VAL A 25 -6.07 18.26 6.97
CA VAL A 25 -6.17 18.99 8.23
C VAL A 25 -5.69 20.42 8.03
N ILE A 26 -6.56 21.38 8.30
CA ILE A 26 -6.22 22.80 8.28
C ILE A 26 -6.00 23.23 9.72
N THR A 27 -4.77 23.69 9.98
CA THR A 27 -4.36 24.31 11.25
C THR A 27 -4.25 25.83 11.08
N PRO A 28 -4.10 26.61 12.15
CA PRO A 28 -3.79 28.03 12.01
C PRO A 28 -2.52 28.33 11.22
N TYR A 29 -1.59 27.39 11.11
CA TYR A 29 -0.26 27.61 10.57
C TYR A 29 0.02 26.91 9.24
N ALA A 30 -0.69 25.84 8.95
CA ALA A 30 -0.46 25.05 7.74
C ALA A 30 -1.65 24.16 7.39
N ASN A 31 -1.74 23.79 6.13
CA ASN A 31 -2.54 22.66 5.64
C ASN A 31 -1.69 21.40 5.69
N VAL A 32 -2.24 20.33 6.23
CA VAL A 32 -1.55 19.04 6.38
C VAL A 32 -2.34 17.95 5.70
N LEU A 33 -1.73 17.35 4.70
CA LEU A 33 -2.24 16.16 4.04
C LEU A 33 -1.73 14.93 4.78
N ILE A 34 -2.62 14.05 5.18
CA ILE A 34 -2.31 12.86 5.96
C ILE A 34 -2.68 11.62 5.17
N GLU A 35 -1.71 10.76 4.93
CA GLU A 35 -1.89 9.39 4.46
C GLU A 35 -1.91 8.46 5.67
N CYS A 36 -2.99 7.70 5.82
CA CYS A 36 -3.19 6.82 6.97
C CYS A 36 -2.99 5.36 6.57
N LYS A 37 -2.03 4.68 7.19
CA LYS A 37 -1.74 3.27 6.93
C LYS A 37 -2.04 2.40 8.14
N ASN A 38 -3.07 1.57 8.04
CA ASN A 38 -3.40 0.57 9.06
C ASN A 38 -2.80 -0.80 8.66
N LEU A 39 -1.48 -0.92 8.72
CA LEU A 39 -0.76 -2.12 8.32
C LEU A 39 -0.53 -3.04 9.52
N VAL A 40 -0.76 -4.34 9.32
CA VAL A 40 -0.37 -5.36 10.29
C VAL A 40 1.11 -5.71 10.08
N GLY A 41 1.88 -5.81 11.19
CA GLY A 41 3.31 -6.12 11.15
C GLY A 41 4.20 -4.89 11.30
N ASP A 42 5.50 -5.09 11.18
CA ASP A 42 6.52 -4.06 11.39
C ASP A 42 6.92 -3.41 10.06
N ILE A 43 7.28 -2.15 10.12
CA ILE A 43 7.73 -1.36 8.97
C ILE A 43 9.19 -0.99 9.18
N GLU A 44 10.01 -1.38 8.22
CA GLU A 44 11.41 -0.94 8.10
C GLU A 44 11.49 0.10 6.98
N ILE A 45 12.17 1.21 7.23
CA ILE A 45 12.51 2.21 6.21
C ILE A 45 14.02 2.21 6.08
N ASN A 46 14.51 1.78 4.92
CA ASN A 46 15.96 1.65 4.69
C ASN A 46 16.62 2.99 4.29
N SER A 47 17.93 2.98 4.10
CA SER A 47 18.73 4.16 3.72
C SER A 47 18.34 4.76 2.36
N ARG A 48 17.68 3.98 1.49
CA ARG A 48 17.16 4.44 0.19
C ARG A 48 15.73 5.01 0.28
N GLY A 49 15.10 4.92 1.46
CA GLY A 49 13.72 5.36 1.67
C GLY A 49 12.67 4.35 1.20
N GLU A 50 13.08 3.10 0.98
CA GLU A 50 12.16 2.02 0.64
C GLU A 50 11.45 1.53 1.90
N PHE A 51 10.14 1.33 1.79
CA PHE A 51 9.31 0.81 2.86
C PHE A 51 9.19 -0.71 2.72
N ILE A 52 9.55 -1.42 3.77
CA ILE A 52 9.55 -2.87 3.82
C ILE A 52 8.68 -3.29 5.01
N ARG A 53 7.65 -4.08 4.72
CA ARG A 53 6.75 -4.63 5.72
C ARG A 53 7.18 -6.05 6.10
N THR A 54 7.18 -6.34 7.39
CA THR A 54 7.38 -7.69 7.92
C THR A 54 6.18 -8.09 8.76
N PHE A 55 5.52 -9.19 8.43
CA PHE A 55 4.33 -9.68 9.12
C PHE A 55 4.30 -11.20 9.18
N GLU A 56 3.55 -11.74 10.12
CA GLU A 56 3.32 -13.18 10.23
C GLU A 56 1.99 -13.55 9.61
N TYR A 57 1.99 -14.59 8.77
CA TYR A 57 0.80 -15.16 8.17
C TYR A 57 0.88 -16.69 8.18
N LYS A 58 -0.09 -17.36 8.76
CA LYS A 58 -0.15 -18.83 8.93
C LYS A 58 1.12 -19.41 9.55
N GLY A 59 1.66 -18.76 10.59
CA GLY A 59 2.87 -19.20 11.30
C GLY A 59 4.18 -18.97 10.52
N LYS A 60 4.12 -18.28 9.37
CA LYS A 60 5.32 -17.95 8.57
C LYS A 60 5.56 -16.44 8.58
N LYS A 61 6.81 -16.08 8.78
CA LYS A 61 7.26 -14.68 8.68
C LYS A 61 7.46 -14.32 7.22
N ASN A 62 6.75 -13.29 6.77
CA ASN A 62 6.79 -12.77 5.41
C ASN A 62 7.42 -11.38 5.41
N LYS A 63 8.15 -11.06 4.35
CA LYS A 63 8.77 -9.75 4.14
C LYS A 63 8.45 -9.29 2.72
N GLU A 64 7.90 -8.08 2.59
CA GLU A 64 7.49 -7.51 1.31
C GLU A 64 7.83 -6.02 1.23
N GLY A 65 8.18 -5.54 0.04
CA GLY A 65 8.25 -4.11 -0.24
C GLY A 65 6.84 -3.54 -0.43
N ILE A 66 6.56 -2.37 0.13
CA ILE A 66 5.31 -1.66 -0.12
C ILE A 66 5.58 -0.35 -0.84
N TYR A 67 4.60 0.09 -1.64
CA TYR A 67 4.68 1.39 -2.29
C TYR A 67 4.85 2.50 -1.23
N SER A 68 5.80 3.41 -1.46
CA SER A 68 6.11 4.46 -0.49
C SER A 68 4.90 5.38 -0.26
N PRO A 69 4.36 5.43 0.97
CA PRO A 69 3.26 6.34 1.28
C PRO A 69 3.70 7.82 1.27
N ILE A 70 5.00 8.10 1.40
CA ILE A 70 5.54 9.46 1.21
C ILE A 70 5.40 9.88 -0.26
N THR A 71 5.83 9.03 -1.19
CA THR A 71 5.67 9.29 -2.63
C THR A 71 4.20 9.40 -3.03
N GLN A 72 3.32 8.63 -2.37
CA GLN A 72 1.87 8.76 -2.55
C GLN A 72 1.40 10.17 -2.16
N ASN A 73 1.80 10.65 -0.98
CA ASN A 73 1.47 11.99 -0.51
C ASN A 73 2.03 13.11 -1.42
N GLU A 74 3.26 12.98 -1.89
CA GLU A 74 3.87 13.92 -2.83
C GLU A 74 3.06 14.05 -4.12
N ARG A 75 2.59 12.91 -4.65
CA ARG A 75 1.70 12.91 -5.82
C ARG A 75 0.36 13.59 -5.51
N HIS A 76 -0.24 13.33 -4.34
CA HIS A 76 -1.49 13.96 -3.92
C HIS A 76 -1.34 15.48 -3.78
N LEU A 77 -0.25 15.95 -3.16
CA LEU A 77 0.06 17.37 -3.08
C LEU A 77 0.28 18.02 -4.45
N THR A 78 0.92 17.30 -5.38
CA THR A 78 1.11 17.77 -6.76
C THR A 78 -0.24 17.94 -7.46
N VAL A 79 -1.13 16.94 -7.39
CA VAL A 79 -2.47 17.01 -7.96
C VAL A 79 -3.25 18.20 -7.38
N TYR A 80 -3.22 18.37 -6.05
CA TYR A 80 -3.88 19.49 -5.40
C TYR A 80 -3.29 20.84 -5.83
N LYS A 81 -1.96 20.95 -5.92
CA LYS A 81 -1.27 22.15 -6.39
C LYS A 81 -1.73 22.54 -7.79
N ASP A 82 -1.84 21.57 -8.67
CA ASP A 82 -2.29 21.79 -10.04
C ASP A 82 -3.77 22.20 -10.09
N CYS A 83 -4.65 21.54 -9.34
CA CYS A 83 -6.06 21.95 -9.19
C CYS A 83 -6.16 23.39 -8.66
N LYS A 84 -5.33 23.75 -7.68
CA LYS A 84 -5.32 25.11 -7.11
C LYS A 84 -4.85 26.19 -8.10
N LYS A 85 -4.00 25.81 -9.06
CA LYS A 85 -3.50 26.69 -10.13
C LYS A 85 -4.49 26.85 -11.29
N ASN A 86 -5.43 25.89 -11.39
CA ASN A 86 -6.45 25.99 -12.40
C ASN A 86 -7.18 27.34 -12.29
N ASP A 87 -7.60 27.92 -13.38
CA ASP A 87 -8.31 29.20 -13.43
C ASP A 87 -7.54 30.41 -12.82
N GLN A 88 -6.28 30.23 -12.44
CA GLN A 88 -5.46 31.33 -11.92
C GLN A 88 -4.67 32.04 -13.02
N ASN A 89 -4.54 33.37 -12.89
CA ASN A 89 -3.66 34.14 -13.76
C ASN A 89 -2.17 33.80 -13.52
N PHE A 90 -1.32 34.20 -14.43
CA PHE A 90 0.12 33.90 -14.39
C PHE A 90 0.78 34.32 -13.08
N ALA A 91 0.49 35.53 -12.57
CA ALA A 91 1.09 36.03 -11.34
C ALA A 91 0.69 35.18 -10.12
N MET A 92 -0.58 34.76 -10.03
CA MET A 92 -1.05 33.87 -8.96
C MET A 92 -0.43 32.49 -9.05
N LYS A 93 -0.27 31.93 -10.27
CA LYS A 93 0.43 30.66 -10.46
C LYS A 93 1.85 30.71 -9.91
N LEU A 94 2.57 31.79 -10.18
CA LEU A 94 3.93 31.99 -9.69
C LEU A 94 3.99 32.11 -8.14
N MET A 95 3.01 32.79 -7.56
CA MET A 95 2.87 32.89 -6.10
C MET A 95 2.57 31.54 -5.45
N ILE A 96 1.69 30.75 -6.04
CA ILE A 96 1.40 29.39 -5.59
C ILE A 96 2.69 28.57 -5.63
N ASP A 97 3.44 28.57 -6.72
CA ASP A 97 4.68 27.80 -6.85
C ASP A 97 5.70 28.18 -5.78
N LYS A 98 5.85 29.46 -5.51
CA LYS A 98 6.83 29.98 -4.54
C LYS A 98 6.51 29.62 -3.09
N TYR A 99 5.23 29.63 -2.71
CA TYR A 99 4.81 29.53 -1.31
C TYR A 99 4.12 28.22 -0.96
N PHE A 100 3.83 27.37 -1.93
CA PHE A 100 3.04 26.13 -1.72
C PHE A 100 3.62 25.28 -0.60
N ASP A 101 4.89 24.88 -0.71
CA ASP A 101 5.53 23.94 0.21
C ASP A 101 5.74 24.52 1.62
N ARG A 102 5.68 25.86 1.73
CA ARG A 102 5.76 26.53 3.03
C ARG A 102 4.52 26.30 3.87
N TYR A 103 3.35 26.29 3.24
CA TYR A 103 2.04 26.21 3.90
C TYR A 103 1.31 24.87 3.72
N HIS A 104 1.83 24.00 2.88
CA HIS A 104 1.29 22.65 2.67
C HIS A 104 2.34 21.64 3.09
N LYS A 105 1.94 20.78 4.03
CA LYS A 105 2.77 19.71 4.57
C LYS A 105 2.08 18.37 4.30
N SER A 106 2.86 17.32 4.27
CA SER A 106 2.33 15.96 4.24
C SER A 106 2.96 15.12 5.33
N ILE A 107 2.20 14.14 5.82
CA ILE A 107 2.68 13.21 6.81
C ILE A 107 2.00 11.84 6.63
N VAL A 108 2.76 10.80 6.89
CA VAL A 108 2.25 9.42 6.93
C VAL A 108 1.99 9.05 8.38
N VAL A 109 0.78 8.57 8.65
CA VAL A 109 0.38 8.13 9.98
C VAL A 109 0.19 6.62 9.98
N LEU A 110 0.98 5.92 10.77
CA LEU A 110 0.80 4.50 11.03
C LEU A 110 -0.23 4.32 12.14
N ALA A 111 -1.43 3.90 11.74
CA ALA A 111 -2.61 3.83 12.62
C ALA A 111 -2.64 2.58 13.50
N ASN A 112 -1.98 1.48 13.08
CA ASN A 112 -1.96 0.26 13.87
C ASN A 112 -1.05 0.43 15.10
N PRO A 113 -1.58 0.33 16.33
CA PRO A 113 -0.78 0.55 17.55
C PRO A 113 0.28 -0.52 17.78
N LYS A 114 0.17 -1.67 17.12
CA LYS A 114 1.12 -2.79 17.27
C LYS A 114 2.28 -2.71 16.28
N THR A 115 2.21 -1.83 15.27
CA THR A 115 3.28 -1.68 14.28
C THR A 115 4.52 -1.05 14.92
N VAL A 116 5.66 -1.71 14.79
CA VAL A 116 6.97 -1.16 15.15
C VAL A 116 7.60 -0.55 13.91
N ILE A 117 8.15 0.66 14.07
CA ILE A 117 8.87 1.37 12.99
C ILE A 117 10.37 1.19 13.24
N ASN A 118 11.08 0.67 12.25
CA ASN A 118 12.52 0.65 12.22
C ASN A 118 13.01 1.57 11.10
N ASP A 119 13.31 2.82 11.44
CA ASP A 119 13.75 3.87 10.52
C ASP A 119 15.20 4.31 10.79
N ARG A 120 15.94 3.51 11.54
CA ARG A 120 17.32 3.84 11.99
C ARG A 120 18.24 4.28 10.86
N TYR A 121 18.09 3.69 9.69
CA TYR A 121 18.93 3.97 8.53
C TYR A 121 18.31 4.95 7.54
N ALA A 122 17.07 5.35 7.75
CA ALA A 122 16.40 6.30 6.91
C ALA A 122 16.97 7.72 7.09
N LYS A 123 16.97 8.50 6.01
CA LYS A 123 17.33 9.93 6.07
C LYS A 123 16.36 10.68 6.96
N LYS A 124 16.84 11.75 7.62
CA LYS A 124 16.02 12.56 8.53
C LYS A 124 14.74 13.08 7.86
N GLU A 125 14.84 13.54 6.62
CA GLU A 125 13.71 14.08 5.85
C GLU A 125 12.59 13.07 5.64
N ILE A 126 12.94 11.77 5.57
CA ILE A 126 11.99 10.65 5.46
C ILE A 126 11.39 10.33 6.83
N ARG A 127 12.23 10.22 7.87
CA ARG A 127 11.77 9.94 9.23
C ARG A 127 10.80 11.00 9.76
N ASP A 128 11.08 12.27 9.48
CA ASP A 128 10.24 13.38 9.93
C ASP A 128 8.85 13.39 9.26
N GLN A 129 8.65 12.59 8.22
CA GLN A 129 7.37 12.45 7.50
C GLN A 129 6.57 11.21 7.92
N VAL A 130 7.06 10.37 8.82
CA VAL A 130 6.36 9.15 9.23
C VAL A 130 6.21 9.13 10.74
N ILE A 131 4.98 9.09 11.23
CA ILE A 131 4.69 9.08 12.66
C ILE A 131 3.67 7.99 13.01
N ARG A 132 3.61 7.66 14.29
CA ARG A 132 2.53 6.86 14.85
C ARG A 132 1.30 7.73 15.14
N CYS A 133 0.14 7.11 15.19
CA CYS A 133 -1.13 7.82 15.44
C CYS A 133 -1.13 8.60 16.75
N ASP A 134 -0.51 8.06 17.81
CA ASP A 134 -0.40 8.71 19.12
C ASP A 134 0.45 10.00 19.11
N GLN A 135 1.31 10.18 18.11
CA GLN A 135 2.15 11.36 17.91
C GLN A 135 1.46 12.49 17.13
N LEU A 136 0.36 12.19 16.42
CA LEU A 136 -0.28 13.12 15.48
C LEU A 136 -0.68 14.45 16.12
N VAL A 137 -1.29 14.43 17.29
CA VAL A 137 -1.72 15.67 17.98
C VAL A 137 -0.50 16.52 18.36
N GLY A 138 0.58 15.89 18.82
CA GLY A 138 1.85 16.56 19.11
C GLY A 138 2.43 17.22 17.88
N TYR A 139 2.49 16.49 16.77
CA TYR A 139 2.95 16.99 15.48
C TYR A 139 2.14 18.21 15.02
N LEU A 140 0.82 18.13 14.99
CA LEU A 140 -0.03 19.25 14.56
C LEU A 140 0.13 20.50 15.45
N LYS A 141 0.34 20.32 16.76
CA LYS A 141 0.62 21.41 17.69
C LYS A 141 2.01 22.04 17.49
N SER A 142 2.98 21.26 17.03
CA SER A 142 4.36 21.75 16.80
C SER A 142 4.52 22.60 15.55
N LEU A 143 3.56 22.52 14.60
CA LEU A 143 3.60 23.26 13.36
C LEU A 143 3.62 24.78 13.63
N LYS A 144 4.59 25.46 13.06
CA LYS A 144 4.74 26.91 13.07
C LYS A 144 5.18 27.39 11.71
N THR A 145 4.50 28.39 11.20
CA THR A 145 4.86 29.15 10.01
C THR A 145 4.62 30.64 10.31
N ASP A 146 4.93 31.50 9.39
CA ASP A 146 4.57 32.92 9.45
C ASP A 146 3.07 33.16 9.17
N LEU A 147 2.37 32.16 8.63
CA LEU A 147 0.91 32.18 8.50
C LEU A 147 0.26 31.96 9.87
N LYS A 148 -0.79 32.71 10.15
CA LYS A 148 -1.62 32.51 11.33
C LYS A 148 -3.07 32.78 10.97
N ASN A 149 -3.70 31.80 10.37
CA ASN A 149 -5.13 31.87 10.01
C ASN A 149 -6.01 31.90 11.26
N ASN A 150 -7.02 32.74 11.23
CA ASN A 150 -8.10 32.71 12.19
C ASN A 150 -9.15 31.63 11.80
N LYS A 151 -10.13 31.40 12.68
CA LYS A 151 -11.15 30.37 12.48
C LYS A 151 -11.94 30.56 11.18
N LYS A 152 -12.29 31.80 10.83
CA LYS A 152 -13.06 32.13 9.62
C LYS A 152 -12.27 31.79 8.35
N GLU A 153 -10.99 32.17 8.32
CA GLU A 153 -10.09 31.85 7.20
C GLU A 153 -9.87 30.37 7.02
N MET A 154 -9.74 29.62 8.14
CA MET A 154 -9.64 28.16 8.10
C MET A 154 -10.88 27.50 7.52
N LEU A 155 -12.07 27.95 7.92
CA LEU A 155 -13.36 27.45 7.39
C LEU A 155 -13.49 27.76 5.90
N GLN A 156 -13.21 28.99 5.48
CA GLN A 156 -13.23 29.37 4.06
C GLN A 156 -12.23 28.57 3.22
N SER A 157 -11.04 28.26 3.77
CA SER A 157 -10.09 27.37 3.13
C SER A 157 -10.63 25.96 3.01
N GLY A 158 -11.31 25.46 4.04
CA GLY A 158 -11.94 24.15 4.04
C GLY A 158 -13.05 24.04 3.00
N GLU A 159 -13.91 25.06 2.90
CA GLU A 159 -14.98 25.12 1.89
C GLU A 159 -14.42 25.11 0.47
N LYS A 160 -13.35 25.86 0.20
CA LYS A 160 -12.67 25.86 -1.10
C LYS A 160 -12.04 24.49 -1.44
N ILE A 161 -11.46 23.80 -0.46
CA ILE A 161 -10.92 22.46 -0.68
C ILE A 161 -12.05 21.47 -0.92
N LEU A 162 -13.11 21.56 -0.13
CA LEU A 162 -14.27 20.68 -0.27
C LEU A 162 -15.00 20.88 -1.60
N SER A 163 -15.04 22.10 -2.15
CA SER A 163 -15.62 22.37 -3.47
C SER A 163 -14.87 21.71 -4.63
N MET A 164 -13.63 21.27 -4.41
CA MET A 164 -12.86 20.49 -5.39
C MET A 164 -13.21 19.00 -5.34
N ASN A 165 -14.00 18.54 -4.35
CA ASN A 165 -14.35 17.15 -4.19
C ASN A 165 -15.24 16.68 -5.33
N ILE A 166 -14.88 15.55 -5.93
CA ILE A 166 -15.67 14.89 -6.96
C ILE A 166 -16.47 13.76 -6.30
N GLU A 167 -17.78 13.93 -6.23
CA GLU A 167 -18.67 12.94 -5.62
C GLU A 167 -18.88 11.71 -6.52
N ASP A 168 -18.93 11.91 -7.85
CA ASP A 168 -19.07 10.80 -8.80
C ASP A 168 -17.71 10.09 -8.99
N ARG A 169 -17.54 9.02 -8.24
CA ARG A 169 -16.34 8.18 -8.25
C ARG A 169 -16.44 6.97 -9.18
N LYS A 170 -17.45 6.92 -10.07
CA LYS A 170 -17.66 5.75 -10.95
C LYS A 170 -16.42 5.40 -11.73
N GLU A 171 -15.73 6.39 -12.31
CA GLU A 171 -14.51 6.17 -13.07
C GLU A 171 -13.36 5.62 -12.22
N TYR A 172 -13.25 6.08 -10.97
CA TYR A 172 -12.28 5.55 -10.00
C TYR A 172 -12.64 4.12 -9.59
N MET A 173 -13.91 3.85 -9.30
CA MET A 173 -14.39 2.51 -8.94
C MET A 173 -14.16 1.51 -10.08
N ILE A 174 -14.47 1.89 -11.32
CA ILE A 174 -14.20 1.05 -12.51
C ILE A 174 -12.72 0.75 -12.64
N LYS A 175 -11.84 1.73 -12.46
CA LYS A 175 -10.39 1.51 -12.49
C LYS A 175 -9.92 0.59 -11.38
N PHE A 176 -10.48 0.73 -10.18
CA PHE A 176 -10.16 -0.10 -9.03
C PHE A 176 -10.67 -1.54 -9.19
N GLU A 177 -11.89 -1.73 -9.69
CA GLU A 177 -12.45 -3.04 -10.00
C GLU A 177 -11.61 -3.75 -11.07
N LYS A 178 -11.23 -3.04 -12.13
CA LYS A 178 -10.35 -3.57 -13.19
C LYS A 178 -8.98 -3.98 -12.65
N PHE A 179 -8.39 -3.18 -11.78
CA PHE A 179 -7.15 -3.51 -11.10
C PHE A 179 -7.29 -4.74 -10.19
N LEU A 180 -8.40 -4.88 -9.47
CA LEU A 180 -8.69 -6.06 -8.66
C LEU A 180 -8.89 -7.32 -9.50
N GLU A 181 -9.53 -7.22 -10.66
CA GLU A 181 -9.69 -8.33 -11.60
C GLU A 181 -8.35 -8.76 -12.19
N GLU A 182 -7.51 -7.81 -12.59
CA GLU A 182 -6.16 -8.07 -13.10
C GLU A 182 -5.28 -8.74 -12.03
N THR A 183 -5.34 -8.27 -10.78
CA THR A 183 -4.59 -8.88 -9.68
C THR A 183 -5.10 -10.27 -9.31
N LYS A 184 -6.40 -10.51 -9.37
CA LYS A 184 -6.99 -11.84 -9.19
C LYS A 184 -6.61 -12.80 -10.31
N SER A 185 -6.60 -12.35 -11.56
CA SER A 185 -6.17 -13.15 -12.70
C SER A 185 -4.68 -13.51 -12.63
N LEU A 186 -3.84 -12.59 -12.14
CA LEU A 186 -2.42 -12.84 -11.89
C LEU A 186 -2.19 -13.81 -10.71
N SER A 187 -3.01 -13.75 -9.66
CA SER A 187 -2.95 -14.70 -8.54
C SER A 187 -3.45 -16.08 -8.94
N ASN A 188 -4.54 -16.15 -9.71
CA ASN A 188 -5.06 -17.42 -10.23
C ASN A 188 -4.10 -18.05 -11.25
N ASN A 189 -3.40 -17.26 -12.07
CA ASN A 189 -2.34 -17.77 -12.94
C ASN A 189 -1.10 -18.24 -12.17
N LYS A 190 -0.82 -17.67 -10.99
CA LYS A 190 0.21 -18.21 -10.10
C LYS A 190 -0.24 -19.49 -9.41
N GLU A 191 -1.48 -19.57 -8.98
CA GLU A 191 -2.04 -20.81 -8.41
C GLU A 191 -2.18 -21.91 -9.48
N SER A 192 -2.55 -21.58 -10.73
CA SER A 192 -2.59 -22.57 -11.83
C SER A 192 -1.20 -23.00 -12.30
N ASN A 193 -0.20 -22.15 -12.21
CA ASN A 193 1.20 -22.51 -12.48
C ASN A 193 1.88 -23.21 -11.28
N GLU A 194 1.39 -23.01 -10.04
CA GLU A 194 1.84 -23.76 -8.86
C GLU A 194 1.15 -25.12 -8.73
N THR A 195 0.02 -25.37 -9.39
CA THR A 195 -0.63 -26.69 -9.42
C THR A 195 -0.06 -27.62 -10.49
N GLU A 196 0.71 -27.13 -11.46
CA GLU A 196 1.52 -28.00 -12.36
C GLU A 196 3.00 -28.10 -11.95
N ALA A 197 3.48 -27.25 -11.05
CA ALA A 197 4.82 -27.33 -10.48
C ALA A 197 4.78 -27.97 -9.09
N ASP A 198 4.97 -29.30 -9.08
CA ASP A 198 5.57 -30.02 -7.97
C ASP A 198 4.70 -30.48 -6.80
N ASN A 199 3.64 -31.22 -7.08
CA ASN A 199 3.22 -32.28 -6.18
C ASN A 199 4.01 -33.58 -6.50
N THR A 200 5.28 -33.46 -6.83
CA THR A 200 6.19 -34.60 -6.93
C THR A 200 6.47 -35.10 -5.52
N MET A 201 5.65 -36.06 -5.06
CA MET A 201 5.96 -36.82 -3.85
C MET A 201 7.35 -37.42 -4.03
N ILE A 202 8.27 -37.10 -3.12
CA ILE A 202 9.63 -37.63 -3.13
C ILE A 202 9.64 -38.99 -2.50
N CYS A 203 10.31 -39.95 -3.12
CA CYS A 203 10.50 -41.30 -2.59
C CYS A 203 11.37 -41.23 -1.31
N PRO A 204 10.84 -41.68 -0.15
CA PRO A 204 11.59 -41.63 1.11
C PRO A 204 12.78 -42.59 1.14
N SER A 205 12.87 -43.53 0.18
CA SER A 205 13.91 -44.56 0.13
C SER A 205 15.14 -44.11 -0.69
N CYS A 206 14.97 -43.25 -1.72
CA CYS A 206 16.10 -42.90 -2.62
C CYS A 206 16.06 -41.46 -3.11
N GLY A 207 15.12 -40.62 -2.64
CA GLY A 207 14.99 -39.23 -3.08
C GLY A 207 14.47 -39.03 -4.52
N GLY A 208 14.14 -40.09 -5.26
CA GLY A 208 13.55 -40.02 -6.60
C GLY A 208 12.08 -39.61 -6.55
N LYS A 209 11.50 -39.25 -7.70
CA LYS A 209 10.07 -38.88 -7.80
C LYS A 209 9.16 -40.12 -7.65
N LEU A 210 8.02 -39.96 -7.00
CA LEU A 210 6.96 -40.94 -7.01
C LEU A 210 5.99 -40.67 -8.17
N ILE A 211 5.75 -41.69 -9.00
CA ILE A 211 4.89 -41.61 -10.19
C ILE A 211 3.65 -42.50 -9.97
N LEU A 212 2.49 -41.97 -10.29
CA LEU A 212 1.25 -42.76 -10.26
C LEU A 212 1.28 -43.85 -11.31
N ARG A 213 1.03 -45.06 -10.92
CA ARG A 213 1.03 -46.28 -11.76
C ARG A 213 -0.21 -47.12 -11.48
N THR A 214 -0.65 -47.87 -12.47
CA THR A 214 -1.75 -48.87 -12.34
C THR A 214 -1.16 -50.27 -12.38
N ALA A 215 -1.58 -51.12 -11.46
CA ALA A 215 -1.15 -52.51 -11.42
C ALA A 215 -1.73 -53.26 -12.63
N LYS A 216 -0.85 -53.89 -13.41
CA LYS A 216 -1.22 -54.58 -14.65
C LYS A 216 -1.46 -56.09 -14.47
N LYS A 217 -1.09 -56.67 -13.34
CA LYS A 217 -1.20 -58.10 -13.06
C LYS A 217 -1.25 -58.35 -11.55
N GLY A 218 -1.87 -59.49 -11.12
CA GLY A 218 -1.89 -59.93 -9.73
C GLY A 218 -3.16 -59.53 -8.96
N PRO A 219 -3.23 -59.81 -7.64
CA PRO A 219 -4.45 -59.61 -6.85
C PRO A 219 -4.91 -58.16 -6.75
N ASN A 220 -4.06 -57.19 -7.13
CA ASN A 220 -4.35 -55.77 -7.11
C ASN A 220 -4.47 -55.19 -8.52
N GLU A 221 -4.71 -55.97 -9.54
CA GLU A 221 -4.86 -55.51 -10.92
C GLU A 221 -5.95 -54.42 -11.03
N GLY A 222 -5.65 -53.34 -11.74
CA GLY A 222 -6.53 -52.18 -11.89
C GLY A 222 -6.36 -51.12 -10.79
N ASN A 223 -5.75 -51.42 -9.67
CA ASN A 223 -5.55 -50.45 -8.59
C ASN A 223 -4.39 -49.49 -8.89
N GLN A 224 -4.56 -48.25 -8.50
CA GLN A 224 -3.55 -47.25 -8.64
C GLN A 224 -2.66 -47.17 -7.39
N PHE A 225 -1.38 -46.93 -7.58
CA PHE A 225 -0.37 -46.73 -6.54
C PHE A 225 0.74 -45.79 -7.01
N TYR A 226 1.44 -45.17 -6.07
CA TYR A 226 2.64 -44.41 -6.38
C TYR A 226 3.86 -45.36 -6.33
N GLY A 227 4.60 -45.43 -7.44
CA GLY A 227 5.86 -46.16 -7.56
C GLY A 227 7.04 -45.21 -7.79
N CYS A 228 8.21 -45.56 -7.26
CA CYS A 228 9.41 -44.76 -7.48
C CYS A 228 9.79 -44.71 -8.97
N SER A 229 10.22 -43.51 -9.44
CA SER A 229 10.72 -43.30 -10.80
C SER A 229 11.99 -44.11 -11.09
N ASN A 230 12.78 -44.39 -10.04
CA ASN A 230 14.04 -45.12 -10.15
C ASN A 230 13.87 -46.68 -10.18
N TYR A 231 12.64 -47.16 -10.37
CA TYR A 231 12.42 -48.59 -10.58
C TYR A 231 13.15 -49.04 -11.86
N PRO A 232 13.84 -50.22 -11.87
CA PRO A 232 13.86 -51.28 -10.83
C PRO A 232 14.91 -51.14 -9.69
N ASN A 233 15.74 -50.09 -9.72
CA ASN A 233 16.77 -49.87 -8.71
C ASN A 233 16.20 -49.51 -7.34
N CYS A 234 15.08 -48.78 -7.31
CA CYS A 234 14.28 -48.50 -6.11
C CYS A 234 12.89 -49.11 -6.24
N LYS A 235 12.53 -49.99 -5.33
CA LYS A 235 11.23 -50.74 -5.35
C LYS A 235 10.19 -50.14 -4.42
N PHE A 236 10.38 -48.87 -3.97
CA PHE A 236 9.41 -48.23 -3.07
C PHE A 236 8.05 -48.03 -3.75
N ILE A 237 6.98 -48.40 -3.07
CA ILE A 237 5.59 -48.17 -3.47
C ILE A 237 4.82 -47.56 -2.29
N LYS A 238 3.83 -46.70 -2.60
CA LYS A 238 2.87 -46.16 -1.63
C LYS A 238 1.46 -46.36 -2.22
N ASN A 239 0.64 -47.12 -1.52
CA ASN A 239 -0.75 -47.36 -1.94
C ASN A 239 -1.57 -46.09 -1.74
N LEU A 240 -2.56 -45.86 -2.61
CA LEU A 240 -3.61 -44.89 -2.39
C LEU A 240 -4.58 -45.50 -1.37
N THR A 241 -4.68 -44.90 -0.21
CA THR A 241 -5.71 -45.20 0.81
C THR A 241 -7.01 -44.51 0.46
#